data_11c8d7c22d63a8985ff05724b8dee068
#
_entry.id   11c8d7c22d63a8985ff05724b8dee068
#
_cell.length_a   1.000
_cell.length_b   1.000
_cell.length_c   1.000
_cell.angle_alpha   90.00
_cell.angle_beta   90.00
_cell.angle_gamma   90.00
#
_symmetry.space_group_name_H-M   'P 1'
#
loop_
_entity.id
_entity.type
_entity.pdbx_description
1 polymer ?
#
loop_
_entity_poly.entity_id
_entity_poly.type
_entity_poly.pdbx_seq_one_letter_code
_entity_poly.pdbx_strand_id
1 'polypeptide(L)'
;MRPLAVHHVSINVADVDAALDFYTGVLGLEQRPDRPDFPMGGAWLDAGGQQVHLIEGTPPPGLGQHFALLVEDLDDTITELRREGIEVSDPRPVGRSRQAFVADPSGNAIELHEAGAA
;
A
#
# COMPACT_ATOMS: atom_id res chain seq x y z
N MET A 1 -23.51 -16.49 3.93
CA MET A 1 -22.05 -16.38 3.72
C MET A 1 -21.41 -15.78 4.96
N ARG A 2 -20.26 -16.27 5.37
CA ARG A 2 -19.54 -15.75 6.54
C ARG A 2 -18.06 -15.54 6.20
N PRO A 3 -17.71 -14.41 5.58
CA PRO A 3 -16.31 -14.12 5.30
C PRO A 3 -15.52 -13.98 6.61
N LEU A 4 -14.29 -14.48 6.63
CA LEU A 4 -13.43 -14.46 7.81
C LEU A 4 -12.63 -13.16 7.90
N ALA A 5 -12.17 -12.64 6.75
CA ALA A 5 -11.32 -11.46 6.68
C ALA A 5 -11.17 -11.04 5.22
N VAL A 6 -10.51 -9.92 4.99
CA VAL A 6 -9.94 -9.61 3.69
C VAL A 6 -8.65 -10.43 3.56
N HIS A 7 -8.52 -11.24 2.51
CA HIS A 7 -7.34 -12.05 2.27
C HIS A 7 -6.24 -11.23 1.59
N HIS A 8 -6.61 -10.51 0.54
CA HIS A 8 -5.69 -9.65 -0.18
C HIS A 8 -6.43 -8.53 -0.90
N VAL A 9 -5.68 -7.52 -1.29
CA VAL A 9 -6.11 -6.50 -2.23
C VAL A 9 -5.27 -6.64 -3.49
N SER A 10 -5.87 -6.46 -4.67
CA SER A 10 -5.17 -6.49 -5.95
C SER A 10 -5.21 -5.12 -6.59
N ILE A 11 -4.07 -4.64 -7.06
CA ILE A 11 -3.95 -3.33 -7.70
C ILE A 11 -3.19 -3.45 -9.02
N ASN A 12 -3.61 -2.67 -10.00
CA ASN A 12 -2.93 -2.59 -11.28
C ASN A 12 -1.77 -1.61 -11.20
N VAL A 13 -0.61 -2.04 -11.70
CA VAL A 13 0.58 -1.21 -11.81
C VAL A 13 1.11 -1.25 -13.23
N ALA A 14 1.58 -0.11 -13.74
CA ALA A 14 2.09 -0.04 -15.11
C ALA A 14 3.48 -0.67 -15.24
N ASP A 15 4.30 -0.54 -14.21
CA ASP A 15 5.68 -1.05 -14.18
C ASP A 15 5.87 -1.84 -12.88
N VAL A 16 5.96 -3.17 -13.01
CA VAL A 16 6.07 -4.06 -11.85
C VAL A 16 7.37 -3.84 -11.09
N ASP A 17 8.49 -3.64 -11.78
CA ASP A 17 9.79 -3.45 -11.12
C ASP A 17 9.81 -2.16 -10.29
N ALA A 18 9.31 -1.07 -10.86
CA ALA A 18 9.18 0.19 -10.13
C ALA A 18 8.24 0.06 -8.93
N ALA A 19 7.11 -0.64 -9.10
CA ALA A 19 6.18 -0.90 -8.01
C ALA A 19 6.81 -1.75 -6.92
N LEU A 20 7.54 -2.81 -7.27
CA LEU A 20 8.26 -3.64 -6.30
C LEU A 20 9.25 -2.83 -5.47
N ASP A 21 10.05 -1.98 -6.12
CA ASP A 21 10.99 -1.12 -5.41
C ASP A 21 10.28 -0.21 -4.41
N PHE A 22 9.13 0.31 -4.78
CA PHE A 22 8.33 1.16 -3.90
C PHE A 22 7.73 0.37 -2.73
N TYR A 23 7.00 -0.70 -3.03
CA TYR A 23 6.29 -1.46 -1.99
C TYR A 23 7.24 -2.19 -1.04
N THR A 24 8.35 -2.72 -1.53
CA THR A 24 9.33 -3.40 -0.67
C THR A 24 10.36 -2.46 -0.09
N GLY A 25 10.96 -1.60 -0.91
CA GLY A 25 12.04 -0.70 -0.50
C GLY A 25 11.57 0.51 0.29
N VAL A 26 10.44 1.12 -0.09
CA VAL A 26 9.91 2.32 0.57
C VAL A 26 8.92 1.94 1.67
N LEU A 27 7.93 1.11 1.36
CA LEU A 27 6.89 0.75 2.33
C LEU A 27 7.24 -0.44 3.22
N GLY A 28 8.28 -1.20 2.87
CA GLY A 28 8.78 -2.28 3.72
C GLY A 28 7.96 -3.57 3.68
N LEU A 29 7.13 -3.78 2.66
CA LEU A 29 6.43 -5.05 2.49
C LEU A 29 7.40 -6.12 1.98
N GLU A 30 7.09 -7.40 2.23
CA GLU A 30 7.94 -8.51 1.82
C GLU A 30 7.33 -9.23 0.62
N GLN A 31 8.17 -9.47 -0.41
CA GLN A 31 7.74 -10.22 -1.58
C GLN A 31 7.64 -11.71 -1.25
N ARG A 32 6.51 -12.32 -1.63
CA ARG A 32 6.28 -13.76 -1.48
C ARG A 32 6.90 -14.51 -2.65
N PRO A 33 7.50 -15.68 -2.39
CA PRO A 33 8.10 -16.51 -3.45
C PRO A 33 7.09 -17.42 -4.15
N ASP A 34 5.85 -17.49 -3.70
CA ASP A 34 4.89 -18.53 -4.11
C ASP A 34 3.85 -18.05 -5.15
N ARG A 35 4.09 -16.89 -5.77
CA ARG A 35 3.21 -16.44 -6.85
C ARG A 35 3.32 -17.39 -8.05
N PRO A 36 2.19 -17.96 -8.53
CA PRO A 36 2.22 -18.79 -9.73
C PRO A 36 2.64 -18.02 -10.97
N ASP A 37 3.07 -18.74 -12.02
CA ASP A 37 3.38 -18.14 -13.31
C ASP A 37 2.09 -17.78 -14.05
N PHE A 38 1.65 -16.54 -13.89
CA PHE A 38 0.55 -15.99 -14.64
C PHE A 38 1.05 -15.42 -15.97
N PRO A 39 0.18 -15.33 -17.01
CA PRO A 39 0.57 -14.70 -18.28
C PRO A 39 1.00 -13.24 -18.14
N MET A 40 0.40 -12.49 -17.18
CA MET A 40 0.78 -11.11 -16.90
C MET A 40 1.83 -11.05 -15.80
N GLY A 41 2.67 -10.02 -15.81
CA GLY A 41 3.59 -9.72 -14.72
C GLY A 41 2.86 -9.31 -13.46
N GLY A 42 3.55 -9.39 -12.35
CA GLY A 42 3.02 -9.02 -11.06
C GLY A 42 3.88 -9.52 -9.92
N ALA A 43 3.39 -9.31 -8.72
CA ALA A 43 4.06 -9.78 -7.50
C ALA A 43 3.04 -9.92 -6.38
N TRP A 44 3.29 -10.82 -5.46
CA TRP A 44 2.52 -10.96 -4.23
C TRP A 44 3.39 -10.51 -3.05
N LEU A 45 2.81 -9.66 -2.20
CA LEU A 45 3.50 -9.07 -1.07
C LEU A 45 2.76 -9.36 0.22
N ASP A 46 3.51 -9.59 1.29
CA ASP A 46 2.93 -9.69 2.63
C ASP A 46 2.84 -8.30 3.26
N ALA A 47 1.71 -8.02 3.89
CA ALA A 47 1.45 -6.84 4.69
C ALA A 47 0.82 -7.31 6.01
N GLY A 48 1.67 -7.69 6.98
CA GLY A 48 1.18 -8.36 8.18
C GLY A 48 0.51 -9.69 7.86
N GLY A 49 -0.70 -9.92 8.34
CA GLY A 49 -1.49 -11.14 8.08
C GLY A 49 -2.27 -11.13 6.77
N GLN A 50 -2.13 -10.10 5.96
CA GLN A 50 -2.83 -9.94 4.68
C GLN A 50 -1.82 -9.74 3.55
N GLN A 51 -2.32 -9.69 2.33
CA GLN A 51 -1.45 -9.59 1.16
C GLN A 51 -1.87 -8.42 0.26
N VAL A 52 -0.88 -7.89 -0.45
CA VAL A 52 -1.08 -6.96 -1.57
C VAL A 52 -0.58 -7.65 -2.83
N HIS A 53 -1.44 -7.78 -3.82
CA HIS A 53 -1.11 -8.37 -5.11
C HIS A 53 -0.96 -7.27 -6.15
N LEU A 54 0.20 -7.19 -6.77
CA LEU A 54 0.46 -6.30 -7.89
C LEU A 54 0.17 -7.04 -9.18
N ILE A 55 -0.58 -6.42 -10.08
CA ILE A 55 -0.92 -6.98 -11.39
C ILE A 55 -0.47 -5.99 -12.45
N GLU A 56 0.36 -6.43 -13.39
CA GLU A 56 0.73 -5.59 -14.52
C GLU A 56 -0.51 -5.27 -15.37
N GLY A 57 -0.80 -3.99 -15.50
CA GLY A 57 -1.97 -3.53 -16.23
C GLY A 57 -2.12 -2.02 -16.13
N THR A 58 -3.18 -1.51 -16.75
CA THR A 58 -3.47 -0.08 -16.73
C THR A 58 -3.99 0.33 -15.35
N PRO A 59 -3.34 1.27 -14.66
CA PRO A 59 -3.86 1.77 -13.39
C PRO A 59 -5.20 2.47 -13.62
N PRO A 60 -6.17 2.32 -12.69
CA PRO A 60 -7.44 3.01 -12.81
C PRO A 60 -7.27 4.51 -12.55
N PRO A 61 -8.17 5.37 -13.06
CA PRO A 61 -8.16 6.77 -12.69
C PRO A 61 -8.42 6.94 -11.19
N GLY A 62 -7.86 8.00 -10.60
CA GLY A 62 -7.97 8.28 -9.17
C GLY A 62 -9.35 8.82 -8.82
N LEU A 63 -10.30 7.93 -8.52
CA LEU A 63 -11.67 8.26 -8.17
C LEU A 63 -11.95 8.05 -6.67
N GLY A 64 -10.92 7.99 -5.85
CA GLY A 64 -11.02 7.83 -4.40
C GLY A 64 -10.76 6.41 -3.90
N GLN A 65 -10.68 5.41 -4.79
CA GLN A 65 -10.36 4.05 -4.37
C GLN A 65 -8.93 3.97 -3.85
N HIS A 66 -8.76 3.30 -2.73
CA HIS A 66 -7.45 3.08 -2.11
C HIS A 66 -7.53 1.94 -1.10
N PHE A 67 -6.40 1.48 -0.64
CA PHE A 67 -6.33 0.64 0.55
C PHE A 67 -5.47 1.32 1.60
N ALA A 68 -5.59 0.86 2.84
CA ALA A 68 -4.89 1.44 3.97
C ALA A 68 -3.91 0.44 4.58
N LEU A 69 -2.72 0.91 4.90
CA LEU A 69 -1.73 0.18 5.70
C LEU A 69 -1.78 0.74 7.12
N LEU A 70 -1.89 -0.15 8.09
CA LEU A 70 -1.84 0.23 9.50
C LEU A 70 -0.38 0.49 9.88
N VAL A 71 -0.11 1.66 10.45
CA VAL A 71 1.21 2.03 10.95
C VAL A 71 1.12 2.32 12.44
N GLU A 72 2.20 2.07 13.16
CA GLU A 72 2.26 2.26 14.61
C GLU A 72 2.36 3.73 14.97
N ASP A 73 3.25 4.46 14.30
CA ASP A 73 3.51 5.89 14.55
C ASP A 73 3.48 6.65 13.22
N LEU A 74 2.40 7.40 12.99
CA LEU A 74 2.22 8.11 11.74
C LEU A 74 3.21 9.25 11.56
N ASP A 75 3.52 9.98 12.62
CA ASP A 75 4.46 11.11 12.53
C ASP A 75 5.87 10.64 12.15
N ASP A 76 6.36 9.56 12.78
CA ASP A 76 7.64 8.96 12.43
C ASP A 76 7.63 8.41 11.01
N THR A 77 6.56 7.76 10.62
CA THR A 77 6.40 7.22 9.26
C THR A 77 6.48 8.33 8.21
N ILE A 78 5.76 9.43 8.42
CA ILE A 78 5.79 10.59 7.52
C ILE A 78 7.19 11.18 7.44
N THR A 79 7.85 11.34 8.59
CA THR A 79 9.22 11.88 8.65
C THR A 79 10.20 11.02 7.85
N GLU A 80 10.14 9.69 8.02
CA GLU A 80 11.00 8.76 7.28
C GLU A 80 10.76 8.84 5.78
N LEU A 81 9.51 8.79 5.35
CA LEU A 81 9.15 8.84 3.93
C LEU A 81 9.61 10.15 3.29
N ARG A 82 9.41 11.26 3.97
CA ARG A 82 9.84 12.57 3.45
C ARG A 82 11.36 12.68 3.34
N ARG A 83 12.12 12.04 4.24
CA ARG A 83 13.58 11.96 4.12
C ARG A 83 14.02 11.21 2.87
N GLU A 84 13.25 10.24 2.43
CA GLU A 84 13.51 9.49 1.20
C GLU A 84 13.01 10.20 -0.05
N GLY A 85 12.48 11.41 0.08
CA GLY A 85 11.97 12.19 -1.04
C GLY A 85 10.56 11.80 -1.48
N ILE A 86 9.82 11.05 -0.65
CA ILE A 86 8.45 10.65 -0.95
C ILE A 86 7.49 11.75 -0.52
N GLU A 87 6.58 12.14 -1.42
CA GLU A 87 5.51 13.06 -1.08
C GLU A 87 4.48 12.35 -0.21
N VAL A 88 4.19 12.91 0.94
CA VAL A 88 3.20 12.42 1.88
C VAL A 88 2.29 13.59 2.27
N SER A 89 0.98 13.38 2.24
CA SER A 89 0.04 14.40 2.71
C SER A 89 0.22 14.65 4.20
N ASP A 90 -0.21 15.82 4.68
CA ASP A 90 -0.22 16.10 6.11
C ASP A 90 -1.21 15.17 6.82
N PRO A 91 -0.91 14.78 8.06
CA PRO A 91 -1.81 13.91 8.80
C PRO A 91 -3.14 14.62 9.10
N ARG A 92 -4.23 13.86 9.00
CA ARG A 92 -5.58 14.35 9.31
C ARG A 92 -6.26 13.43 10.31
N PRO A 93 -7.04 13.99 11.23
CA PRO A 93 -7.85 13.17 12.12
C PRO A 93 -9.02 12.52 11.37
N VAL A 94 -9.29 11.25 11.71
CA VAL A 94 -10.45 10.50 11.25
C VAL A 94 -11.03 9.81 12.48
N GLY A 95 -12.07 10.40 13.08
CA GLY A 95 -12.52 9.95 14.39
C GLY A 95 -11.40 10.04 15.42
N ARG A 96 -11.05 8.93 16.04
CA ARG A 96 -9.93 8.82 16.98
C ARG A 96 -8.62 8.41 16.32
N SER A 97 -8.67 8.12 15.02
CA SER A 97 -7.52 7.72 14.23
C SER A 97 -6.95 8.92 13.48
N ARG A 98 -5.82 8.72 12.83
CA ARG A 98 -5.24 9.70 11.91
C ARG A 98 -4.82 9.00 10.63
N GLN A 99 -4.84 9.74 9.53
CA GLN A 99 -4.46 9.21 8.23
C GLN A 99 -3.59 10.19 7.47
N ALA A 100 -2.77 9.64 6.59
CA ALA A 100 -2.05 10.38 5.56
C ALA A 100 -2.03 9.52 4.29
N PHE A 101 -1.68 10.11 3.15
CA PHE A 101 -1.69 9.41 1.87
C PHE A 101 -0.37 9.55 1.15
N VAL A 102 0.02 8.46 0.48
CA VAL A 102 1.11 8.43 -0.49
C VAL A 102 0.57 7.89 -1.80
N ALA A 103 1.32 8.08 -2.88
CA ALA A 103 1.00 7.47 -4.18
C ALA A 103 2.14 6.54 -4.58
N ASP A 104 1.80 5.38 -5.16
CA ASP A 104 2.79 4.51 -5.75
C ASP A 104 3.28 5.07 -7.12
N PRO A 105 4.29 4.46 -7.76
CA PRO A 105 4.78 4.96 -9.05
C PRO A 105 3.74 4.97 -10.17
N SER A 106 2.66 4.21 -10.05
CA SER A 106 1.55 4.18 -11.01
C SER A 106 0.43 5.15 -10.66
N GLY A 107 0.55 5.91 -9.58
CA GLY A 107 -0.46 6.86 -9.13
C GLY A 107 -1.56 6.25 -8.25
N ASN A 108 -1.44 4.99 -7.85
CA ASN A 108 -2.39 4.40 -6.90
C ASN A 108 -2.24 5.04 -5.53
N ALA A 109 -3.36 5.43 -4.92
CA ALA A 109 -3.35 6.01 -3.59
C ALA A 109 -3.26 4.92 -2.52
N ILE A 110 -2.41 5.14 -1.54
CA ILE A 110 -2.29 4.28 -0.36
C ILE A 110 -2.47 5.16 0.88
N GLU A 111 -3.38 4.76 1.75
CA GLU A 111 -3.56 5.41 3.03
C GLU A 111 -2.58 4.82 4.05
N LEU A 112 -1.96 5.69 4.83
CA LEU A 112 -1.22 5.32 6.04
C LEU A 112 -2.13 5.64 7.22
N HIS A 113 -2.53 4.60 7.96
CA HIS A 113 -3.55 4.71 8.98
C HIS A 113 -2.96 4.40 10.35
N GLU A 114 -3.04 5.35 11.28
CA GLU A 114 -2.64 5.15 12.67
C GLU A 114 -3.89 4.90 13.51
N ALA A 115 -3.93 3.77 14.20
CA ALA A 115 -5.05 3.45 15.06
C ALA A 115 -5.21 4.50 16.16
N GLY A 116 -6.44 4.83 16.48
CA GLY A 116 -6.75 5.76 17.55
C GLY A 116 -6.43 5.19 18.92
N ALA A 117 -6.28 6.07 19.90
CA ALA A 117 -6.17 5.66 21.30
C ALA A 117 -7.49 5.01 21.75
N ALA A 118 -7.36 3.94 22.51
CA ALA A 118 -8.51 3.21 23.05
C ALA A 118 -9.32 4.08 24.04
#